data_ea4037cdd702cab5e76d336eb588298f
#
_entry.id   ea4037cdd702cab5e76d336eb588298f
#
_cell.length_a   1.000
_cell.length_b   1.000
_cell.length_c   1.000
_cell.angle_alpha   90.00
_cell.angle_beta   90.00
_cell.angle_gamma   90.00
#
_symmetry.space_group_name_H-M   'P 1'
#
loop_
_entity.id
_entity.type
_entity.pdbx_description
1 polymer ?
#
loop_
_entity_poly.entity_id
_entity_poly.type
_entity_poly.pdbx_seq_one_letter_code
_entity_poly.pdbx_strand_id
1 'polypeptide(L)'
;MAKIYYQEDCNLSLLDGKTIAIIGYGSQGHAHALNLKESGCNVIIGLYEGSRSWKRAEEQGFEVYTSAEAAKKADIIMILINDEKQAKLYKESIEPNLEPGNMLMFAHGFNIHFGCITPPKDVDVTMIAPKAPGHTVRSEYQAGKGTPCLVAVEQDATGKALDLALAYSLGIGGARAGVLETT
;
A
#
# COMPACT_ATOMS: atom_id res chain seq x y z
N MET A 1 1.32 -10.26 -24.31
CA MET A 1 1.87 -11.06 -23.21
C MET A 1 2.09 -10.14 -22.01
N ALA A 2 1.60 -10.52 -20.83
CA ALA A 2 1.75 -9.70 -19.63
C ALA A 2 3.21 -9.66 -19.19
N LYS A 3 3.67 -8.48 -18.76
CA LYS A 3 5.04 -8.29 -18.31
C LYS A 3 5.18 -8.72 -16.85
N ILE A 4 6.26 -9.40 -16.53
CA ILE A 4 6.59 -9.85 -15.18
C ILE A 4 7.85 -9.13 -14.73
N TYR A 5 7.80 -8.54 -13.54
CA TYR A 5 8.94 -7.83 -12.94
C TYR A 5 9.50 -8.64 -11.78
N TYR A 6 10.81 -8.60 -11.64
CA TYR A 6 11.53 -9.24 -10.54
C TYR A 6 12.36 -8.20 -9.79
N GLN A 7 13.17 -8.64 -8.82
CA GLN A 7 13.96 -7.72 -7.97
C GLN A 7 14.85 -6.77 -8.79
N GLU A 8 15.46 -7.26 -9.84
CA GLU A 8 16.35 -6.46 -10.69
C GLU A 8 15.64 -5.35 -11.46
N ASP A 9 14.31 -5.45 -11.60
CA ASP A 9 13.47 -4.45 -12.27
C ASP A 9 12.97 -3.38 -11.31
N CYS A 10 13.23 -3.52 -10.01
CA CYS A 10 12.69 -2.66 -8.96
C CYS A 10 13.82 -1.91 -8.26
N ASN A 11 13.53 -0.70 -7.80
CA ASN A 11 14.49 0.12 -7.06
C ASN A 11 13.88 0.56 -5.73
N LEU A 12 14.23 -0.13 -4.66
CA LEU A 12 13.71 0.17 -3.32
C LEU A 12 14.09 1.58 -2.85
N SER A 13 15.22 2.13 -3.31
CA SER A 13 15.67 3.46 -2.92
C SER A 13 14.71 4.57 -3.32
N LEU A 14 13.79 4.33 -4.25
CA LEU A 14 12.74 5.29 -4.62
C LEU A 14 11.81 5.59 -3.45
N LEU A 15 11.78 4.73 -2.43
CA LEU A 15 10.97 4.93 -1.21
C LEU A 15 11.74 5.67 -0.12
N ASP A 16 13.02 5.94 -0.31
CA ASP A 16 13.83 6.67 0.67
C ASP A 16 13.27 8.08 0.88
N GLY A 17 13.14 8.48 2.14
CA GLY A 17 12.58 9.77 2.50
C GLY A 17 11.06 9.90 2.35
N LYS A 18 10.38 8.86 1.88
CA LYS A 18 8.93 8.85 1.76
C LYS A 18 8.28 8.18 2.96
N THR A 19 7.11 8.69 3.35
CA THR A 19 6.29 8.10 4.40
C THR A 19 5.17 7.29 3.76
N ILE A 20 5.07 6.03 4.17
CA ILE A 20 4.01 5.12 3.70
C ILE A 20 3.00 4.94 4.83
N ALA A 21 1.75 5.29 4.57
CA ALA A 21 0.66 5.02 5.51
C ALA A 21 -0.06 3.74 5.08
N ILE A 22 -0.15 2.80 6.01
CA ILE A 22 -0.99 1.60 5.84
C ILE A 22 -2.29 1.89 6.58
N ILE A 23 -3.38 1.97 5.84
CA ILE A 23 -4.70 2.23 6.41
C ILE A 23 -5.39 0.89 6.65
N GLY A 24 -5.52 0.54 7.92
CA GLY A 24 -5.99 -0.77 8.36
C GLY A 24 -4.84 -1.64 8.88
N TYR A 25 -5.14 -2.51 9.84
CA TYR A 25 -4.12 -3.39 10.42
C TYR A 25 -4.68 -4.80 10.62
N GLY A 26 -5.45 -5.26 9.63
CA GLY A 26 -5.90 -6.65 9.56
C GLY A 26 -4.77 -7.54 9.01
N SER A 27 -5.14 -8.68 8.45
CA SER A 27 -4.17 -9.66 7.95
C SER A 27 -3.20 -9.07 6.92
N GLN A 28 -3.73 -8.39 5.90
CA GLN A 28 -2.88 -7.77 4.87
C GLN A 28 -2.13 -6.55 5.40
N GLY A 29 -2.81 -5.67 6.14
CA GLY A 29 -2.18 -4.47 6.69
C GLY A 29 -1.00 -4.78 7.58
N HIS A 30 -1.15 -5.74 8.46
CA HIS A 30 -0.09 -6.24 9.34
C HIS A 30 1.12 -6.74 8.51
N ALA A 31 0.85 -7.57 7.50
CA ALA A 31 1.92 -8.15 6.67
C ALA A 31 2.67 -7.08 5.87
N HIS A 32 1.94 -6.21 5.17
CA HIS A 32 2.55 -5.12 4.40
C HIS A 32 3.40 -4.21 5.30
N ALA A 33 2.84 -3.80 6.43
CA ALA A 33 3.50 -2.86 7.33
C ALA A 33 4.82 -3.43 7.88
N LEU A 34 4.81 -4.66 8.37
CA LEU A 34 6.01 -5.28 8.92
C LEU A 34 7.06 -5.57 7.84
N ASN A 35 6.64 -6.06 6.68
CA ASN A 35 7.57 -6.33 5.58
C ASN A 35 8.25 -5.04 5.10
N LEU A 36 7.49 -3.96 4.92
CA LEU A 36 8.04 -2.67 4.54
C LEU A 36 8.99 -2.11 5.60
N LYS A 37 8.61 -2.22 6.87
CA LYS A 37 9.45 -1.77 7.98
C LYS A 37 10.79 -2.50 8.00
N GLU A 38 10.76 -3.83 7.86
CA GLU A 38 11.97 -4.65 7.82
C GLU A 38 12.79 -4.40 6.56
N SER A 39 12.18 -3.89 5.51
CA SER A 39 12.88 -3.47 4.28
C SER A 39 13.50 -2.07 4.39
N GLY A 40 13.33 -1.40 5.53
CA GLY A 40 13.93 -0.09 5.78
C GLY A 40 13.04 1.10 5.43
N CYS A 41 11.77 0.87 5.12
CA CYS A 41 10.82 1.93 4.78
C CYS A 41 10.28 2.62 6.04
N ASN A 42 9.92 3.89 5.91
CA ASN A 42 9.24 4.64 6.96
C ASN A 42 7.73 4.39 6.85
N VAL A 43 7.19 3.60 7.78
CA VAL A 43 5.79 3.16 7.76
C VAL A 43 5.05 3.69 8.98
N ILE A 44 3.89 4.29 8.75
CA ILE A 44 2.94 4.66 9.79
C ILE A 44 1.62 3.93 9.56
N ILE A 45 0.83 3.81 10.62
CA ILE A 45 -0.45 3.09 10.56
C ILE A 45 -1.59 4.09 10.76
N GLY A 46 -2.62 3.99 9.93
CA GLY A 46 -3.86 4.77 10.08
C GLY A 46 -5.02 3.86 10.49
N LEU A 47 -5.69 4.19 11.57
CA LEU A 47 -6.82 3.42 12.10
C LEU A 47 -7.91 4.38 12.57
N TYR A 48 -9.14 3.85 12.75
CA TYR A 48 -10.17 4.64 13.39
C TYR A 48 -9.92 4.70 14.91
N GLU A 49 -10.32 5.78 15.53
CA GLU A 49 -10.17 5.97 16.96
C GLU A 49 -10.94 4.87 17.72
N GLY A 50 -10.28 4.23 18.68
CA GLY A 50 -10.85 3.10 19.40
C GLY A 50 -10.68 1.74 18.72
N SER A 51 -9.94 1.67 17.60
CA SER A 51 -9.69 0.40 16.92
C SER A 51 -8.95 -0.60 17.83
N ARG A 52 -9.39 -1.85 17.79
CA ARG A 52 -8.76 -2.94 18.54
C ARG A 52 -7.31 -3.19 18.08
N SER A 53 -6.99 -2.83 16.87
CA SER A 53 -5.65 -3.03 16.31
C SER A 53 -4.66 -1.94 16.70
N TRP A 54 -5.12 -0.84 17.28
CA TRP A 54 -4.28 0.31 17.61
C TRP A 54 -3.12 -0.07 18.53
N LYS A 55 -3.45 -0.67 19.65
CA LYS A 55 -2.44 -1.11 20.63
C LYS A 55 -1.49 -2.14 20.04
N ARG A 56 -2.00 -3.09 19.28
CA ARG A 56 -1.20 -4.13 18.63
C ARG A 56 -0.17 -3.52 17.67
N ALA A 57 -0.57 -2.54 16.87
CA ALA A 57 0.34 -1.85 15.96
C ALA A 57 1.41 -1.07 16.73
N GLU A 58 1.05 -0.39 17.81
CA GLU A 58 2.00 0.30 18.67
C GLU A 58 3.01 -0.67 19.30
N GLU A 59 2.54 -1.82 19.78
CA GLU A 59 3.41 -2.85 20.37
C GLU A 59 4.41 -3.41 19.37
N GLN A 60 4.07 -3.37 18.08
CA GLN A 60 4.97 -3.81 17.01
C GLN A 60 5.91 -2.71 16.50
N GLY A 61 5.91 -1.57 17.16
CA GLY A 61 6.86 -0.49 16.91
C GLY A 61 6.42 0.54 15.88
N PHE A 62 5.13 0.62 15.56
CA PHE A 62 4.61 1.62 14.62
C PHE A 62 4.06 2.84 15.33
N GLU A 63 4.21 4.00 14.71
CA GLU A 63 3.44 5.17 15.05
C GLU A 63 2.04 5.01 14.47
N VAL A 64 1.01 5.13 15.31
CA VAL A 64 -0.37 4.97 14.91
C VAL A 64 -1.10 6.29 15.00
N TYR A 65 -1.84 6.62 13.97
CA TYR A 65 -2.62 7.85 13.85
C TYR A 65 -4.04 7.51 13.44
N THR A 66 -4.95 8.48 13.53
CA THR A 66 -6.24 8.34 12.85
C THR A 66 -5.98 8.27 11.34
N SER A 67 -6.90 7.69 10.59
CA SER A 67 -6.74 7.57 9.14
C SER A 67 -6.52 8.93 8.47
N ALA A 68 -7.21 9.98 8.94
CA ALA A 68 -7.05 11.34 8.42
C ALA A 68 -5.65 11.90 8.68
N GLU A 69 -5.14 11.73 9.90
CA GLU A 69 -3.80 12.19 10.25
C GLU A 69 -2.71 11.43 9.51
N ALA A 70 -2.87 10.12 9.38
CA ALA A 70 -1.93 9.28 8.64
C ALA A 70 -1.88 9.71 7.17
N ALA A 71 -3.04 9.93 6.54
CA ALA A 71 -3.12 10.39 5.16
C ALA A 71 -2.42 11.73 4.96
N LYS A 72 -2.57 12.65 5.91
CA LYS A 72 -1.94 13.96 5.86
C LYS A 72 -0.42 13.89 5.90
N LYS A 73 0.13 12.92 6.64
CA LYS A 73 1.57 12.75 6.82
C LYS A 73 2.23 11.92 5.72
N ALA A 74 1.47 11.19 4.93
CA ALA A 74 2.01 10.19 4.02
C ALA A 74 2.20 10.70 2.60
N ASP A 75 3.18 10.13 1.93
CA ASP A 75 3.41 10.29 0.49
C ASP A 75 2.70 9.17 -0.28
N ILE A 76 2.65 7.98 0.28
CA ILE A 76 1.99 6.80 -0.27
C ILE A 76 0.96 6.32 0.75
N ILE A 77 -0.28 6.16 0.31
CA ILE A 77 -1.39 5.73 1.16
C ILE A 77 -1.95 4.42 0.61
N MET A 78 -1.67 3.33 1.34
CA MET A 78 -2.17 1.99 0.99
C MET A 78 -3.40 1.67 1.81
N ILE A 79 -4.54 1.52 1.14
CA ILE A 79 -5.82 1.27 1.81
C ILE A 79 -6.08 -0.24 1.88
N LEU A 80 -6.08 -0.78 3.10
CA LEU A 80 -6.21 -2.21 3.38
C LEU A 80 -7.34 -2.52 4.37
N ILE A 81 -8.47 -1.86 4.19
CA ILE A 81 -9.71 -2.17 4.92
C ILE A 81 -10.69 -2.87 3.96
N ASN A 82 -11.80 -3.37 4.49
CA ASN A 82 -12.83 -4.02 3.68
C ASN A 82 -13.33 -3.09 2.57
N ASP A 83 -13.53 -3.63 1.37
CA ASP A 83 -13.92 -2.87 0.18
C ASP A 83 -15.17 -2.01 0.40
N GLU A 84 -16.16 -2.55 1.10
CA GLU A 84 -17.42 -1.87 1.39
C GLU A 84 -17.28 -0.63 2.28
N LYS A 85 -16.17 -0.53 3.04
CA LYS A 85 -15.88 0.61 3.93
C LYS A 85 -14.94 1.63 3.32
N GLN A 86 -14.27 1.28 2.23
CA GLN A 86 -13.23 2.12 1.65
C GLN A 86 -13.76 3.45 1.11
N ALA A 87 -14.88 3.43 0.40
CA ALA A 87 -15.43 4.64 -0.21
C ALA A 87 -15.75 5.71 0.86
N LYS A 88 -16.36 5.30 1.96
CA LYS A 88 -16.68 6.20 3.07
C LYS A 88 -15.42 6.74 3.73
N LEU A 89 -14.48 5.87 4.06
CA LEU A 89 -13.21 6.25 4.65
C LEU A 89 -12.45 7.22 3.74
N TYR A 90 -12.40 6.92 2.45
CA TYR A 90 -11.75 7.77 1.47
C TYR A 90 -12.33 9.18 1.49
N LYS A 91 -13.67 9.28 1.37
CA LYS A 91 -14.37 10.57 1.31
C LYS A 91 -14.18 11.41 2.58
N GLU A 92 -14.25 10.76 3.73
CA GLU A 92 -14.19 11.45 5.03
C GLU A 92 -12.79 11.76 5.52
N SER A 93 -11.83 10.85 5.27
CA SER A 93 -10.51 10.89 5.90
C SER A 93 -9.34 11.05 4.95
N ILE A 94 -9.42 10.50 3.75
CA ILE A 94 -8.29 10.48 2.82
C ILE A 94 -8.34 11.66 1.85
N GLU A 95 -9.45 11.81 1.12
CA GLU A 95 -9.59 12.86 0.10
C GLU A 95 -9.25 14.26 0.61
N PRO A 96 -9.76 14.70 1.80
CA PRO A 96 -9.46 16.04 2.31
C PRO A 96 -7.98 16.28 2.63
N ASN A 97 -7.20 15.22 2.76
CA ASN A 97 -5.79 15.28 3.18
C ASN A 97 -4.82 14.93 2.05
N LEU A 98 -5.32 14.65 0.84
CA LEU A 98 -4.46 14.37 -0.30
C LEU A 98 -3.81 15.64 -0.82
N GLU A 99 -2.53 15.50 -1.18
CA GLU A 99 -1.74 16.57 -1.79
C GLU A 99 -1.29 16.14 -3.18
N PRO A 100 -1.05 17.10 -4.11
CA PRO A 100 -0.53 16.77 -5.43
C PRO A 100 0.75 15.93 -5.32
N GLY A 101 0.85 14.90 -6.15
CA GLY A 101 2.00 14.01 -6.16
C GLY A 101 1.93 12.85 -5.16
N ASN A 102 0.92 12.80 -4.30
CA ASN A 102 0.69 11.64 -3.45
C ASN A 102 0.34 10.41 -4.30
N MET A 103 0.51 9.24 -3.72
CA MET A 103 0.05 7.99 -4.32
C MET A 103 -1.03 7.35 -3.48
N LEU A 104 -2.15 7.03 -4.12
CA LEU A 104 -3.20 6.19 -3.57
C LEU A 104 -2.97 4.77 -4.06
N MET A 105 -2.90 3.81 -3.16
CA MET A 105 -2.65 2.42 -3.52
C MET A 105 -3.74 1.52 -2.93
N PHE A 106 -4.12 0.52 -3.70
CA PHE A 106 -5.13 -0.48 -3.32
C PHE A 106 -4.57 -1.87 -3.52
N ALA A 107 -5.09 -2.82 -2.75
CA ALA A 107 -4.80 -4.24 -2.97
C ALA A 107 -5.89 -4.91 -3.82
N HIS A 108 -6.93 -4.16 -4.20
CA HIS A 108 -8.07 -4.64 -4.95
C HIS A 108 -8.63 -3.52 -5.82
N GLY A 109 -9.00 -3.83 -7.05
CA GLY A 109 -9.47 -2.82 -8.01
C GLY A 109 -10.94 -2.43 -7.91
N PHE A 110 -11.71 -3.07 -7.02
CA PHE A 110 -13.17 -2.94 -6.96
C PHE A 110 -13.67 -1.49 -6.92
N ASN A 111 -13.22 -0.71 -5.95
CA ASN A 111 -13.74 0.64 -5.74
C ASN A 111 -13.37 1.62 -6.86
N ILE A 112 -12.23 1.43 -7.49
CA ILE A 112 -11.80 2.24 -8.63
C ILE A 112 -12.55 1.81 -9.89
N HIS A 113 -12.62 0.51 -10.14
CA HIS A 113 -13.28 -0.03 -11.33
C HIS A 113 -14.77 0.33 -11.40
N PHE A 114 -15.48 0.27 -10.27
CA PHE A 114 -16.91 0.59 -10.21
C PHE A 114 -17.20 2.05 -9.87
N GLY A 115 -16.17 2.90 -9.82
CA GLY A 115 -16.37 4.35 -9.60
C GLY A 115 -16.80 4.73 -8.20
N CYS A 116 -16.63 3.83 -7.20
CA CYS A 116 -16.95 4.12 -5.81
C CYS A 116 -15.99 5.13 -5.20
N ILE A 117 -14.76 5.16 -5.72
CA ILE A 117 -13.73 6.13 -5.36
C ILE A 117 -13.22 6.77 -6.65
N THR A 118 -13.25 8.10 -6.71
CA THR A 118 -12.75 8.87 -7.84
C THR A 118 -11.66 9.81 -7.35
N PRO A 119 -10.38 9.41 -7.46
CA PRO A 119 -9.28 10.24 -6.96
C PRO A 119 -9.10 11.53 -7.77
N PRO A 120 -8.50 12.58 -7.17
CA PRO A 120 -8.12 13.77 -7.92
C PRO A 120 -7.11 13.41 -9.02
N LYS A 121 -7.02 14.23 -10.06
CA LYS A 121 -6.15 13.97 -11.22
C LYS A 121 -4.66 14.18 -10.93
N ASP A 122 -4.32 14.84 -9.84
CA ASP A 122 -2.95 15.19 -9.47
C ASP A 122 -2.27 14.18 -8.54
N VAL A 123 -2.90 13.03 -8.31
CA VAL A 123 -2.31 11.92 -7.52
C VAL A 123 -2.13 10.68 -8.40
N ASP A 124 -1.14 9.86 -8.04
CA ASP A 124 -0.98 8.55 -8.65
C ASP A 124 -1.98 7.57 -8.05
N VAL A 125 -2.51 6.67 -8.86
CA VAL A 125 -3.42 5.62 -8.42
C VAL A 125 -2.92 4.29 -8.93
N THR A 126 -2.58 3.41 -8.00
CA THR A 126 -1.99 2.10 -8.33
C THR A 126 -2.64 0.99 -7.52
N MET A 127 -2.39 -0.25 -7.97
CA MET A 127 -2.80 -1.46 -7.25
C MET A 127 -1.58 -2.37 -7.10
N ILE A 128 -1.39 -2.88 -5.90
CA ILE A 128 -0.48 -3.99 -5.63
C ILE A 128 -1.29 -5.06 -4.90
N ALA A 129 -1.49 -6.18 -5.55
CA ALA A 129 -2.35 -7.25 -5.04
C ALA A 129 -1.54 -8.55 -4.85
N PRO A 130 -1.04 -8.81 -3.62
CA PRO A 130 -0.40 -10.09 -3.32
C PRO A 130 -1.39 -11.25 -3.51
N LYS A 131 -0.91 -12.34 -4.08
CA LYS A 131 -1.73 -13.51 -4.40
C LYS A 131 -1.67 -14.58 -3.30
N ALA A 132 -1.85 -14.15 -2.05
CA ALA A 132 -1.93 -15.04 -0.88
C ALA A 132 -2.59 -14.30 0.29
N PRO A 133 -3.08 -15.05 1.29
CA PRO A 133 -3.54 -14.45 2.53
C PRO A 133 -2.42 -13.68 3.24
N GLY A 134 -2.78 -12.70 4.08
CA GLY A 134 -1.79 -11.85 4.75
C GLY A 134 -0.77 -12.62 5.57
N HIS A 135 -1.18 -13.67 6.28
CA HIS A 135 -0.23 -14.48 7.06
C HIS A 135 0.81 -15.18 6.16
N THR A 136 0.44 -15.55 4.93
CA THR A 136 1.39 -16.12 3.95
C THR A 136 2.31 -15.05 3.38
N VAL A 137 1.79 -13.87 3.08
CA VAL A 137 2.62 -12.72 2.66
C VAL A 137 3.71 -12.47 3.69
N ARG A 138 3.36 -12.51 4.97
CA ARG A 138 4.31 -12.30 6.07
C ARG A 138 5.30 -13.44 6.22
N SER A 139 4.82 -14.68 6.28
CA SER A 139 5.68 -15.86 6.49
C SER A 139 6.66 -16.09 5.34
N GLU A 140 6.23 -15.91 4.10
CA GLU A 140 7.12 -16.03 2.94
C GLU A 140 8.23 -14.97 2.96
N TYR A 141 7.89 -13.75 3.36
CA TYR A 141 8.89 -12.70 3.52
C TYR A 141 9.92 -13.07 4.59
N GLN A 142 9.48 -13.54 5.74
CA GLN A 142 10.36 -13.97 6.84
C GLN A 142 11.27 -15.12 6.44
N ALA A 143 10.80 -15.98 5.54
CA ALA A 143 11.58 -17.11 5.02
C ALA A 143 12.58 -16.70 3.92
N GLY A 144 12.67 -15.41 3.60
CA GLY A 144 13.54 -14.90 2.53
C GLY A 144 12.96 -15.08 1.13
N LYS A 145 11.69 -15.50 1.05
CA LYS A 145 10.94 -15.67 -0.19
C LYS A 145 9.97 -14.49 -0.36
N GLY A 146 9.03 -14.63 -1.26
CA GLY A 146 7.99 -13.63 -1.49
C GLY A 146 6.73 -14.25 -2.04
N THR A 147 5.65 -13.48 -2.02
CA THR A 147 4.37 -13.86 -2.59
C THR A 147 4.19 -13.11 -3.90
N PRO A 148 3.86 -13.80 -5.01
CA PRO A 148 3.61 -13.12 -6.28
C PRO A 148 2.51 -12.05 -6.13
N CYS A 149 2.69 -10.94 -6.84
CA CYS A 149 1.76 -9.82 -6.80
C CYS A 149 1.27 -9.48 -8.20
N LEU A 150 0.10 -8.88 -8.28
CA LEU A 150 -0.33 -8.13 -9.48
C LEU A 150 -0.03 -6.65 -9.25
N VAL A 151 0.37 -5.96 -10.32
CA VAL A 151 0.51 -4.50 -10.31
C VAL A 151 -0.32 -3.90 -11.43
N ALA A 152 -1.00 -2.80 -11.15
CA ALA A 152 -1.70 -2.01 -12.15
C ALA A 152 -1.54 -0.53 -11.86
N VAL A 153 -1.49 0.28 -12.91
CA VAL A 153 -1.48 1.74 -12.81
C VAL A 153 -2.77 2.25 -13.43
N GLU A 154 -3.64 2.81 -12.62
CA GLU A 154 -4.88 3.44 -13.09
C GLU A 154 -4.64 4.89 -13.48
N GLN A 155 -3.79 5.59 -12.74
CA GLN A 155 -3.51 7.00 -12.98
C GLN A 155 -2.05 7.30 -12.63
N ASP A 156 -1.36 7.95 -13.55
CA ASP A 156 0.05 8.30 -13.40
C ASP A 156 0.24 9.81 -13.51
N ALA A 157 0.03 10.50 -12.41
CA ALA A 157 0.15 11.96 -12.36
C ALA A 157 1.60 12.43 -12.32
N THR A 158 2.49 11.63 -11.71
CA THR A 158 3.90 12.01 -11.51
C THR A 158 4.82 11.55 -12.65
N GLY A 159 4.38 10.59 -13.46
CA GLY A 159 5.22 9.90 -14.43
C GLY A 159 6.07 8.78 -13.80
N LYS A 160 5.91 8.51 -12.52
CA LYS A 160 6.70 7.53 -11.76
C LYS A 160 5.85 6.49 -11.04
N ALA A 161 4.56 6.43 -11.34
CA ALA A 161 3.62 5.58 -10.60
C ALA A 161 4.02 4.10 -10.65
N LEU A 162 4.36 3.57 -11.82
CA LEU A 162 4.77 2.17 -11.95
C LEU A 162 6.05 1.89 -11.16
N ASP A 163 7.06 2.75 -11.28
CA ASP A 163 8.33 2.55 -10.59
C ASP A 163 8.17 2.55 -9.07
N LEU A 164 7.32 3.44 -8.54
CA LEU A 164 7.03 3.50 -7.11
C LEU A 164 6.22 2.27 -6.65
N ALA A 165 5.26 1.83 -7.45
CA ALA A 165 4.49 0.62 -7.15
C ALA A 165 5.39 -0.61 -7.13
N LEU A 166 6.33 -0.71 -8.06
CA LEU A 166 7.31 -1.81 -8.11
C LEU A 166 8.24 -1.76 -6.90
N ALA A 167 8.70 -0.56 -6.49
CA ALA A 167 9.49 -0.41 -5.27
C ALA A 167 8.73 -0.89 -4.04
N TYR A 168 7.46 -0.55 -3.94
CA TYR A 168 6.58 -1.03 -2.87
C TYR A 168 6.47 -2.56 -2.89
N SER A 169 6.25 -3.16 -4.07
CA SER A 169 6.14 -4.62 -4.20
C SER A 169 7.43 -5.33 -3.78
N LEU A 170 8.58 -4.74 -4.08
CA LEU A 170 9.87 -5.24 -3.60
C LEU A 170 9.95 -5.16 -2.07
N GLY A 171 9.50 -4.06 -1.49
CA GLY A 171 9.49 -3.85 -0.04
C GLY A 171 8.67 -4.87 0.71
N ILE A 172 7.57 -5.34 0.15
CA ILE A 172 6.75 -6.40 0.77
C ILE A 172 7.19 -7.82 0.37
N GLY A 173 8.20 -7.94 -0.49
CA GLY A 173 8.76 -9.23 -0.91
C GLY A 173 8.17 -9.78 -2.21
N GLY A 174 7.19 -9.12 -2.79
CA GLY A 174 6.50 -9.61 -4.00
C GLY A 174 7.43 -9.80 -5.20
N ALA A 175 8.38 -8.89 -5.38
CA ALA A 175 9.31 -8.96 -6.50
C ALA A 175 10.27 -10.15 -6.44
N ARG A 176 10.42 -10.78 -5.27
CA ARG A 176 11.21 -12.01 -5.14
C ARG A 176 10.55 -13.18 -5.86
N ALA A 177 9.22 -13.18 -5.91
CA ALA A 177 8.42 -14.22 -6.57
C ALA A 177 7.96 -13.81 -7.98
N GLY A 178 7.87 -12.52 -8.22
CA GLY A 178 7.44 -11.94 -9.49
C GLY A 178 6.20 -11.06 -9.34
N VAL A 179 6.19 -9.95 -10.06
CA VAL A 179 5.09 -8.98 -10.08
C VAL A 179 4.55 -8.92 -11.51
N LEU A 180 3.31 -9.35 -11.68
CA LEU A 180 2.65 -9.40 -12.99
C LEU A 180 1.87 -8.11 -13.24
N GLU A 181 2.19 -7.42 -14.34
CA GLU A 181 1.45 -6.22 -14.74
C GLU A 181 0.09 -6.59 -15.32
N THR A 182 -0.95 -5.88 -14.88
CA THR A 182 -2.32 -6.05 -15.36
C THR A 182 -2.98 -4.69 -15.56
N THR A 183 -4.21 -4.69 -16.05
CA THR A 183 -5.00 -3.46 -16.28
C THR A 183 -6.16 -3.34 -15.31
#